data_9574bb9068a8e368e18b5a4d848c8c7a
#
_entry.id   9574bb9068a8e368e18b5a4d848c8c7a
#
_cell.length_a   1.000
_cell.length_b   1.000
_cell.length_c   1.000
_cell.angle_alpha   90.00
_cell.angle_beta   90.00
_cell.angle_gamma   90.00
#
_symmetry.space_group_name_H-M   'P 1'
#
loop_
_entity.id
_entity.type
_entity.pdbx_description
1 polymer ?
#
loop_
_entity_poly.entity_id
_entity_poly.type
_entity_poly.pdbx_seq_one_letter_code
_entity_poly.pdbx_strand_id
1 'polypeptide(L)'
;MSSNRDWVNQMSDDPDEATPASSMPTITTGKILALALPSLGALIAEPLFTIIDSTMVGHLGTPQLAGLGVASTVLNTAVGLFIFLAYSTTSLTGRHLGAGRRDLALRSGVEAMWLAGGIGAVAAILLAVFASPLFTWLGADAATLPHALAYLRSSAPGLIGMFVVLAATGTLRGFQDTRTPLIAASVGAAFNAVANWVLMYPLGLGVAGSGLGTALTQTLMALFLGGIVARSARRESVSLKPSTYGLFASAAEGTPLFIRTIALRVALLATLSAVTSISTQALAAHQIVWTLWSFAAYVLDALAIAAQALAGFASGTGQRGAMQPLLRTLSRWGLGFGAVVGVVLGLTAPWMSRIFTTDLTVIDYATTAIIVSAFFQPVAGYVFLLDGILIGAGHGRYLAAASLLNLAVYAPVLCLIAHSSVLASSPALALALVWLAYSAVYTGMRAFTNGYAARTL
;
A
#
# COMPACT_ATOMS: atom_id res chain seq x y z
N MET A 1 -15.35 -28.36 11.19
CA MET A 1 -14.07 -28.74 10.50
C MET A 1 -14.25 -29.18 9.05
N SER A 2 -15.32 -28.77 8.35
CA SER A 2 -15.64 -29.20 6.96
C SER A 2 -15.49 -28.12 5.88
N SER A 3 -15.08 -26.90 6.22
CA SER A 3 -15.05 -25.79 5.23
C SER A 3 -13.71 -25.59 4.49
N ASN A 4 -12.72 -26.43 4.74
CA ASN A 4 -11.36 -26.20 4.24
C ASN A 4 -10.97 -27.04 3.00
N ARG A 5 -11.93 -27.83 2.43
CA ARG A 5 -11.69 -28.63 1.23
C ARG A 5 -12.37 -28.08 -0.04
N ASP A 6 -13.36 -27.20 0.13
CA ASP A 6 -14.21 -26.81 -1.00
C ASP A 6 -13.47 -25.95 -2.04
N TRP A 7 -12.45 -25.19 -1.65
CA TRP A 7 -11.66 -24.41 -2.61
C TRP A 7 -10.61 -25.25 -3.38
N VAL A 8 -10.13 -26.37 -2.75
CA VAL A 8 -9.24 -27.31 -3.44
C VAL A 8 -10.03 -28.15 -4.45
N ASN A 9 -11.29 -28.48 -4.15
CA ASN A 9 -12.17 -29.23 -5.06
C ASN A 9 -12.74 -28.36 -6.18
N GLN A 10 -12.89 -27.04 -5.99
CA GLN A 10 -13.18 -26.11 -7.10
C GLN A 10 -12.01 -25.97 -8.09
N MET A 11 -10.85 -26.55 -7.77
CA MET A 11 -9.70 -26.67 -8.68
C MET A 11 -9.69 -27.97 -9.50
N SER A 12 -10.68 -28.86 -9.36
CA SER A 12 -10.68 -30.21 -9.96
C SER A 12 -11.80 -30.48 -10.95
N ASP A 13 -12.59 -29.48 -11.38
CA ASP A 13 -13.64 -29.71 -12.34
C ASP A 13 -13.14 -29.63 -13.80
N ASP A 14 -13.62 -30.54 -14.59
CA ASP A 14 -13.33 -31.04 -15.94
C ASP A 14 -13.07 -29.93 -17.00
N PRO A 15 -12.04 -30.07 -17.87
CA PRO A 15 -11.69 -29.03 -18.86
C PRO A 15 -12.66 -28.87 -20.04
N ASP A 16 -13.68 -29.71 -20.21
CA ASP A 16 -14.51 -29.72 -21.39
C ASP A 16 -15.92 -29.09 -21.27
N GLU A 17 -16.30 -28.57 -20.12
CA GLU A 17 -17.50 -27.72 -20.04
C GLU A 17 -17.09 -26.25 -20.11
N ALA A 18 -17.41 -25.58 -21.23
CA ALA A 18 -17.46 -24.12 -21.31
C ALA A 18 -18.41 -23.61 -20.23
N THR A 19 -17.88 -23.34 -19.03
CA THR A 19 -18.64 -22.92 -17.87
C THR A 19 -19.38 -21.63 -18.24
N PRO A 20 -20.73 -21.59 -18.12
CA PRO A 20 -21.48 -20.36 -18.38
C PRO A 20 -20.90 -19.26 -17.51
N ALA A 21 -20.76 -18.04 -18.05
CA ALA A 21 -20.24 -16.87 -17.37
C ALA A 21 -20.71 -16.87 -15.91
N SER A 22 -19.80 -17.05 -14.97
CA SER A 22 -20.10 -17.37 -13.58
C SER A 22 -21.06 -16.31 -13.02
N SER A 23 -22.24 -16.72 -12.61
CA SER A 23 -23.23 -15.83 -12.00
C SER A 23 -22.55 -15.11 -10.84
N MET A 24 -22.73 -13.78 -10.77
CA MET A 24 -22.13 -13.01 -9.70
C MET A 24 -22.54 -13.55 -8.33
N PRO A 25 -21.62 -14.01 -7.48
CA PRO A 25 -22.00 -14.49 -6.17
C PRO A 25 -22.56 -13.29 -5.39
N THR A 26 -23.65 -13.51 -4.65
CA THR A 26 -24.28 -12.49 -3.79
C THR A 26 -23.20 -11.83 -2.90
N ILE A 27 -23.11 -10.50 -2.99
CA ILE A 27 -22.15 -9.73 -2.19
C ILE A 27 -22.68 -9.68 -0.75
N THR A 28 -22.19 -10.59 0.07
CA THR A 28 -22.53 -10.62 1.48
C THR A 28 -21.48 -9.90 2.32
N THR A 29 -21.90 -9.35 3.47
CA THR A 29 -21.00 -8.82 4.51
C THR A 29 -19.88 -9.80 4.83
N GLY A 30 -20.19 -11.10 4.96
CA GLY A 30 -19.21 -12.14 5.22
C GLY A 30 -18.12 -12.23 4.15
N LYS A 31 -18.47 -12.07 2.87
CA LYS A 31 -17.49 -12.10 1.77
C LYS A 31 -16.57 -10.87 1.78
N ILE A 32 -17.11 -9.69 2.05
CA ILE A 32 -16.30 -8.47 2.17
C ILE A 32 -15.31 -8.62 3.32
N LEU A 33 -15.75 -9.04 4.50
CA LEU A 33 -14.89 -9.23 5.67
C LEU A 33 -13.89 -10.37 5.47
N ALA A 34 -14.26 -11.45 4.80
CA ALA A 34 -13.36 -12.57 4.51
C ALA A 34 -12.18 -12.16 3.61
N LEU A 35 -12.34 -11.12 2.79
CA LEU A 35 -11.26 -10.54 1.99
C LEU A 35 -10.53 -9.42 2.72
N ALA A 36 -11.25 -8.56 3.44
CA ALA A 36 -10.67 -7.39 4.10
C ALA A 36 -9.85 -7.74 5.34
N LEU A 37 -10.32 -8.64 6.21
CA LEU A 37 -9.60 -8.97 7.45
C LEU A 37 -8.22 -9.59 7.22
N PRO A 38 -8.05 -10.59 6.31
CA PRO A 38 -6.71 -11.07 6.00
C PRO A 38 -5.84 -10.00 5.32
N SER A 39 -6.42 -9.13 4.50
CA SER A 39 -5.68 -8.02 3.89
C SER A 39 -5.17 -7.04 4.94
N LEU A 40 -5.99 -6.71 5.95
CA LEU A 40 -5.59 -5.86 7.07
C LEU A 40 -4.42 -6.49 7.85
N GLY A 41 -4.51 -7.78 8.15
CA GLY A 41 -3.42 -8.49 8.82
C GLY A 41 -2.11 -8.44 8.04
N ALA A 42 -2.17 -8.61 6.70
CA ALA A 42 -0.99 -8.50 5.84
C ALA A 42 -0.42 -7.07 5.80
N LEU A 43 -1.28 -6.04 5.80
CA LEU A 43 -0.84 -4.63 5.83
C LEU A 43 -0.20 -4.24 7.17
N ILE A 44 -0.70 -4.76 8.29
CA ILE A 44 -0.14 -4.51 9.63
C ILE A 44 1.20 -5.24 9.83
N ALA A 45 1.42 -6.35 9.14
CA ALA A 45 2.67 -7.09 9.24
C ALA A 45 3.90 -6.23 8.86
N GLU A 46 3.79 -5.35 7.87
CA GLU A 46 4.89 -4.50 7.40
C GLU A 46 5.38 -3.49 8.47
N PRO A 47 4.52 -2.68 9.13
CA PRO A 47 4.93 -1.87 10.25
C PRO A 47 5.54 -2.66 11.41
N LEU A 48 5.02 -3.85 11.69
CA LEU A 48 5.60 -4.73 12.73
C LEU A 48 7.02 -5.18 12.39
N PHE A 49 7.28 -5.52 11.13
CA PHE A 49 8.63 -5.78 10.63
C PHE A 49 9.58 -4.62 10.95
N THR A 50 9.17 -3.41 10.59
CA THR A 50 9.99 -2.21 10.78
C THR A 50 10.27 -1.94 12.27
N ILE A 51 9.28 -2.15 13.14
CA ILE A 51 9.43 -1.97 14.59
C ILE A 51 10.41 -3.00 15.16
N ILE A 52 10.27 -4.29 14.81
CA ILE A 52 11.14 -5.36 15.28
C ILE A 52 12.58 -5.10 14.83
N ASP A 53 12.77 -4.79 13.54
CA ASP A 53 14.08 -4.52 12.97
C ASP A 53 14.74 -3.29 13.63
N SER A 54 14.00 -2.20 13.79
CA SER A 54 14.49 -1.00 14.48
C SER A 54 14.84 -1.25 15.93
N THR A 55 14.06 -2.08 16.64
CA THR A 55 14.35 -2.45 18.03
C THR A 55 15.65 -3.24 18.12
N MET A 56 15.83 -4.22 17.24
CA MET A 56 17.04 -5.06 17.22
C MET A 56 18.28 -4.23 16.86
N VAL A 57 18.21 -3.42 15.79
CA VAL A 57 19.35 -2.57 15.39
C VAL A 57 19.63 -1.49 16.43
N GLY A 58 18.61 -0.99 17.14
CA GLY A 58 18.76 -0.03 18.23
C GLY A 58 19.67 -0.52 19.37
N HIS A 59 19.69 -1.82 19.63
CA HIS A 59 20.59 -2.43 20.63
C HIS A 59 22.06 -2.50 20.18
N LEU A 60 22.36 -2.26 18.90
CA LEU A 60 23.75 -2.18 18.40
C LEU A 60 24.36 -0.79 18.65
N GLY A 61 23.53 0.26 18.70
CA GLY A 61 23.94 1.63 18.97
C GLY A 61 23.19 2.68 18.12
N THR A 62 23.37 3.95 18.52
CA THR A 62 22.67 5.09 17.90
C THR A 62 23.03 5.32 16.43
N PRO A 63 24.33 5.27 16.01
CA PRO A 63 24.69 5.43 14.59
C PRO A 63 24.10 4.33 13.71
N GLN A 64 24.03 3.10 14.23
CA GLN A 64 23.45 1.94 13.55
C GLN A 64 21.95 2.13 13.31
N LEU A 65 21.23 2.56 14.34
CA LEU A 65 19.80 2.84 14.27
C LEU A 65 19.50 4.00 13.31
N ALA A 66 20.30 5.07 13.35
CA ALA A 66 20.18 6.18 12.41
C ALA A 66 20.42 5.73 10.97
N GLY A 67 21.45 4.89 10.75
CA GLY A 67 21.75 4.30 9.45
C GLY A 67 20.61 3.44 8.89
N LEU A 68 20.01 2.58 9.74
CA LEU A 68 18.81 1.83 9.39
C LEU A 68 17.66 2.78 9.02
N GLY A 69 17.43 3.85 9.79
CA GLY A 69 16.35 4.80 9.55
C GLY A 69 16.44 5.47 8.18
N VAL A 70 17.63 5.93 7.79
CA VAL A 70 17.86 6.55 6.47
C VAL A 70 17.70 5.50 5.36
N ALA A 71 18.28 4.32 5.51
CA ALA A 71 18.23 3.28 4.48
C ALA A 71 16.82 2.71 4.29
N SER A 72 16.08 2.45 5.39
CA SER A 72 14.69 1.97 5.32
C SER A 72 13.75 3.01 4.71
N THR A 73 13.98 4.30 4.93
CA THR A 73 13.20 5.37 4.29
C THR A 73 13.33 5.31 2.77
N VAL A 74 14.54 5.12 2.25
CA VAL A 74 14.80 4.97 0.82
C VAL A 74 14.14 3.70 0.26
N LEU A 75 14.30 2.55 0.94
CA LEU A 75 13.69 1.29 0.53
C LEU A 75 12.16 1.37 0.52
N ASN A 76 11.56 1.87 1.60
CA ASN A 76 10.11 1.99 1.71
C ASN A 76 9.54 2.98 0.69
N THR A 77 10.29 4.03 0.35
CA THR A 77 9.92 4.94 -0.72
C THR A 77 9.93 4.23 -2.08
N ALA A 78 10.99 3.47 -2.37
CA ALA A 78 11.09 2.70 -3.60
C ALA A 78 9.95 1.67 -3.70
N VAL A 79 9.73 0.84 -2.67
CA VAL A 79 8.65 -0.16 -2.66
C VAL A 79 7.28 0.52 -2.77
N GLY A 80 7.06 1.61 -2.03
CA GLY A 80 5.80 2.36 -2.07
C GLY A 80 5.49 3.00 -3.43
N LEU A 81 6.50 3.39 -4.21
CA LEU A 81 6.30 3.85 -5.59
C LEU A 81 5.84 2.72 -6.52
N PHE A 82 6.29 1.50 -6.27
CA PHE A 82 5.96 0.34 -7.09
C PHE A 82 4.79 -0.51 -6.57
N ILE A 83 4.06 -0.05 -5.54
CA ILE A 83 2.86 -0.74 -5.02
C ILE A 83 1.78 -0.91 -6.11
N PHE A 84 1.82 -0.10 -7.17
CA PHE A 84 0.94 -0.23 -8.31
C PHE A 84 1.02 -1.60 -9.00
N LEU A 85 2.16 -2.32 -8.86
CA LEU A 85 2.32 -3.69 -9.36
C LEU A 85 1.29 -4.62 -8.74
N ALA A 86 1.03 -4.50 -7.43
CA ALA A 86 -0.02 -5.28 -6.79
C ALA A 86 -1.42 -4.86 -7.29
N TYR A 87 -1.66 -3.56 -7.43
CA TYR A 87 -2.97 -3.04 -7.84
C TYR A 87 -3.32 -3.39 -9.28
N SER A 88 -2.40 -3.16 -10.23
CA SER A 88 -2.62 -3.48 -11.65
C SER A 88 -2.82 -4.98 -11.85
N THR A 89 -2.02 -5.81 -11.18
CA THR A 89 -2.13 -7.26 -11.27
C THR A 89 -3.44 -7.78 -10.68
N THR A 90 -3.89 -7.24 -9.52
CA THR A 90 -5.19 -7.61 -8.95
C THR A 90 -6.34 -7.29 -9.91
N SER A 91 -6.32 -6.10 -10.51
CA SER A 91 -7.32 -5.66 -11.47
C SER A 91 -7.36 -6.57 -12.71
N LEU A 92 -6.21 -6.79 -13.34
CA LEU A 92 -6.11 -7.55 -14.58
C LEU A 92 -6.50 -9.02 -14.36
N THR A 93 -5.96 -9.65 -13.31
CA THR A 93 -6.28 -11.03 -12.92
C THR A 93 -7.77 -11.18 -12.60
N GLY A 94 -8.34 -10.25 -11.81
CA GLY A 94 -9.76 -10.28 -11.44
C GLY A 94 -10.69 -10.15 -12.66
N ARG A 95 -10.36 -9.27 -13.61
CA ARG A 95 -11.14 -9.11 -14.85
C ARG A 95 -11.10 -10.36 -15.74
N HIS A 96 -9.92 -10.96 -15.90
CA HIS A 96 -9.82 -12.22 -16.68
C HIS A 96 -10.56 -13.36 -15.99
N LEU A 97 -10.47 -13.45 -14.66
CA LEU A 97 -11.19 -14.47 -13.90
C LEU A 97 -12.71 -14.29 -14.01
N GLY A 98 -13.21 -13.05 -13.90
CA GLY A 98 -14.63 -12.73 -14.07
C GLY A 98 -15.15 -13.04 -15.47
N ALA A 99 -14.30 -12.92 -16.50
CA ALA A 99 -14.60 -13.30 -17.87
C ALA A 99 -14.56 -14.84 -18.13
N GLY A 100 -14.35 -15.65 -17.06
CA GLY A 100 -14.21 -17.11 -17.18
C GLY A 100 -12.87 -17.58 -17.77
N ARG A 101 -11.93 -16.67 -18.01
CA ARG A 101 -10.63 -16.95 -18.63
C ARG A 101 -9.53 -17.09 -17.59
N ARG A 102 -9.56 -18.21 -16.90
CA ARG A 102 -8.61 -18.54 -15.83
C ARG A 102 -7.17 -18.64 -16.33
N ASP A 103 -6.99 -19.16 -17.54
CA ASP A 103 -5.72 -19.23 -18.27
C ASP A 103 -5.05 -17.85 -18.40
N LEU A 104 -5.82 -16.85 -18.86
CA LEU A 104 -5.33 -15.48 -19.00
C LEU A 104 -5.11 -14.79 -17.64
N ALA A 105 -5.94 -15.10 -16.65
CA ALA A 105 -5.73 -14.59 -15.31
C ALA A 105 -4.39 -15.04 -14.73
N LEU A 106 -4.04 -16.31 -14.87
CA LEU A 106 -2.75 -16.86 -14.46
C LEU A 106 -1.60 -16.34 -15.33
N ARG A 107 -1.83 -16.25 -16.63
CA ARG A 107 -0.83 -15.71 -17.57
C ARG A 107 -0.43 -14.28 -17.20
N SER A 108 -1.41 -13.40 -16.98
CA SER A 108 -1.13 -12.01 -16.56
C SER A 108 -0.39 -11.93 -15.21
N GLY A 109 -0.69 -12.84 -14.28
CA GLY A 109 0.05 -12.92 -13.01
C GLY A 109 1.52 -13.33 -13.21
N VAL A 110 1.79 -14.32 -14.05
CA VAL A 110 3.17 -14.74 -14.39
C VAL A 110 3.94 -13.60 -15.08
N GLU A 111 3.33 -12.92 -16.02
CA GLU A 111 3.96 -11.79 -16.73
C GLU A 111 4.21 -10.60 -15.82
N ALA A 112 3.28 -10.31 -14.90
CA ALA A 112 3.46 -9.28 -13.89
C ALA A 112 4.62 -9.62 -12.92
N MET A 113 4.81 -10.88 -12.54
CA MET A 113 5.95 -11.30 -11.72
C MET A 113 7.29 -11.13 -12.46
N TRP A 114 7.36 -11.44 -13.75
CA TRP A 114 8.57 -11.20 -14.56
C TRP A 114 8.88 -9.71 -14.67
N LEU A 115 7.87 -8.88 -14.95
CA LEU A 115 8.01 -7.43 -15.00
C LEU A 115 8.50 -6.89 -13.64
N ALA A 116 7.88 -7.33 -12.56
CA ALA A 116 8.22 -6.94 -11.20
C ALA A 116 9.66 -7.34 -10.83
N GLY A 117 10.07 -8.56 -11.18
CA GLY A 117 11.45 -9.04 -10.98
C GLY A 117 12.47 -8.20 -11.76
N GLY A 118 12.17 -7.88 -13.01
CA GLY A 118 13.01 -7.00 -13.84
C GLY A 118 13.14 -5.57 -13.27
N ILE A 119 12.04 -4.96 -12.87
CA ILE A 119 12.03 -3.65 -12.22
C ILE A 119 12.80 -3.72 -10.89
N GLY A 120 12.59 -4.78 -10.10
CA GLY A 120 13.28 -5.00 -8.82
C GLY A 120 14.79 -5.12 -9.00
N ALA A 121 15.25 -5.82 -10.05
CA ALA A 121 16.68 -5.94 -10.37
C ALA A 121 17.28 -4.57 -10.75
N VAL A 122 16.61 -3.81 -11.59
CA VAL A 122 17.05 -2.45 -11.96
C VAL A 122 17.09 -1.55 -10.73
N ALA A 123 16.03 -1.55 -9.91
CA ALA A 123 15.98 -0.76 -8.68
C ALA A 123 17.08 -1.15 -7.69
N ALA A 124 17.34 -2.44 -7.52
CA ALA A 124 18.43 -2.94 -6.66
C ALA A 124 19.80 -2.43 -7.11
N ILE A 125 20.08 -2.50 -8.42
CA ILE A 125 21.36 -2.02 -9.00
C ILE A 125 21.47 -0.50 -8.81
N LEU A 126 20.43 0.27 -9.17
CA LEU A 126 20.45 1.73 -9.05
C LEU A 126 20.64 2.17 -7.60
N LEU A 127 19.90 1.59 -6.66
CA LEU A 127 20.03 1.93 -5.24
C LEU A 127 21.39 1.53 -4.68
N ALA A 128 21.93 0.36 -5.06
CA ALA A 128 23.27 -0.06 -4.60
C ALA A 128 24.38 0.86 -5.12
N VAL A 129 24.30 1.29 -6.40
CA VAL A 129 25.29 2.15 -7.04
C VAL A 129 25.21 3.60 -6.51
N PHE A 130 24.02 4.15 -6.44
CA PHE A 130 23.78 5.53 -6.03
C PHE A 130 23.53 5.71 -4.52
N ALA A 131 23.72 4.68 -3.71
CA ALA A 131 23.47 4.71 -2.26
C ALA A 131 24.25 5.85 -1.57
N SER A 132 25.57 5.95 -1.84
CA SER A 132 26.42 6.92 -1.14
C SER A 132 26.01 8.37 -1.41
N PRO A 133 25.92 8.86 -2.66
CA PRO A 133 25.48 10.22 -2.93
C PRO A 133 24.06 10.48 -2.45
N LEU A 134 23.15 9.49 -2.52
CA LEU A 134 21.77 9.63 -2.04
C LEU A 134 21.72 9.83 -0.52
N PHE A 135 22.45 9.03 0.26
CA PHE A 135 22.47 9.16 1.71
C PHE A 135 23.14 10.44 2.18
N THR A 136 24.22 10.85 1.51
CA THR A 136 24.87 12.14 1.78
C THR A 136 23.91 13.32 1.51
N TRP A 137 23.17 13.26 0.41
CA TRP A 137 22.13 14.27 0.11
C TRP A 137 20.99 14.27 1.13
N LEU A 138 20.63 13.11 1.69
CA LEU A 138 19.64 12.98 2.77
C LEU A 138 20.18 13.41 4.16
N GLY A 139 21.43 13.83 4.25
CA GLY A 139 22.02 14.36 5.47
C GLY A 139 22.67 13.30 6.37
N ALA A 140 22.99 12.11 5.87
CA ALA A 140 23.74 11.12 6.63
C ALA A 140 25.17 11.63 6.89
N ASP A 141 25.54 11.70 8.15
CA ASP A 141 26.88 12.09 8.59
C ASP A 141 27.91 10.96 8.46
N ALA A 142 29.19 11.27 8.77
CA ALA A 142 30.28 10.29 8.65
C ALA A 142 30.11 9.06 9.58
N ALA A 143 29.39 9.18 10.68
CA ALA A 143 29.14 8.08 11.62
C ALA A 143 27.96 7.20 11.14
N THR A 144 26.95 7.77 10.52
CA THR A 144 25.70 7.10 10.08
C THR A 144 25.88 6.45 8.70
N LEU A 145 26.59 7.10 7.78
CA LEU A 145 26.72 6.69 6.38
C LEU A 145 27.19 5.24 6.18
N PRO A 146 28.24 4.73 6.88
CA PRO A 146 28.68 3.34 6.71
C PRO A 146 27.58 2.31 7.06
N HIS A 147 26.78 2.58 8.09
CA HIS A 147 25.70 1.71 8.53
C HIS A 147 24.51 1.74 7.56
N ALA A 148 24.15 2.91 7.03
CA ALA A 148 23.14 3.03 5.99
C ALA A 148 23.54 2.27 4.71
N LEU A 149 24.80 2.41 4.28
CA LEU A 149 25.35 1.69 3.13
C LEU A 149 25.37 0.18 3.36
N ALA A 150 25.78 -0.27 4.55
CA ALA A 150 25.82 -1.68 4.92
C ALA A 150 24.43 -2.30 4.84
N TYR A 151 23.40 -1.64 5.41
CA TYR A 151 22.03 -2.12 5.34
C TYR A 151 21.49 -2.13 3.92
N LEU A 152 21.59 -1.00 3.17
CA LEU A 152 21.01 -0.91 1.83
C LEU A 152 21.66 -1.91 0.87
N ARG A 153 22.97 -2.02 0.86
CA ARG A 153 23.67 -2.95 -0.05
C ARG A 153 23.37 -4.42 0.25
N SER A 154 23.20 -4.78 1.51
CA SER A 154 22.86 -6.14 1.90
C SER A 154 21.39 -6.47 1.66
N SER A 155 20.47 -5.48 1.77
CA SER A 155 19.04 -5.66 1.51
C SER A 155 18.65 -5.48 0.04
N ALA A 156 19.45 -4.77 -0.78
CA ALA A 156 19.15 -4.46 -2.18
C ALA A 156 18.78 -5.69 -3.04
N PRO A 157 19.46 -6.85 -2.94
CA PRO A 157 19.04 -8.04 -3.68
C PRO A 157 17.62 -8.49 -3.36
N GLY A 158 17.15 -8.22 -2.13
CA GLY A 158 15.81 -8.50 -1.67
C GLY A 158 14.72 -7.69 -2.38
N LEU A 159 15.05 -6.56 -3.04
CA LEU A 159 14.09 -5.77 -3.83
C LEU A 159 13.47 -6.58 -4.97
N ILE A 160 14.23 -7.50 -5.58
CA ILE A 160 13.70 -8.41 -6.59
C ILE A 160 12.56 -9.23 -5.98
N GLY A 161 12.82 -9.82 -4.81
CA GLY A 161 11.81 -10.56 -4.05
C GLY A 161 10.62 -9.69 -3.65
N MET A 162 10.86 -8.48 -3.09
CA MET A 162 9.80 -7.56 -2.69
C MET A 162 8.83 -7.24 -3.83
N PHE A 163 9.34 -6.96 -5.02
CA PHE A 163 8.48 -6.61 -6.15
C PHE A 163 7.75 -7.82 -6.71
N VAL A 164 8.39 -9.00 -6.76
CA VAL A 164 7.71 -10.26 -7.10
C VAL A 164 6.62 -10.59 -6.09
N VAL A 165 6.83 -10.35 -4.78
CA VAL A 165 5.80 -10.50 -3.75
C VAL A 165 4.62 -9.59 -4.01
N LEU A 166 4.83 -8.31 -4.42
CA LEU A 166 3.74 -7.41 -4.79
C LEU A 166 2.90 -7.97 -5.94
N ALA A 167 3.53 -8.42 -7.03
CA ALA A 167 2.84 -8.97 -8.20
C ALA A 167 2.12 -10.29 -7.88
N ALA A 168 2.78 -11.21 -7.16
CA ALA A 168 2.19 -12.48 -6.76
C ALA A 168 1.01 -12.29 -5.80
N THR A 169 1.14 -11.37 -4.82
CA THR A 169 0.05 -10.96 -3.93
C THR A 169 -1.12 -10.37 -4.72
N GLY A 170 -0.83 -9.51 -5.71
CA GLY A 170 -1.84 -8.96 -6.60
C GLY A 170 -2.58 -10.04 -7.38
N THR A 171 -1.86 -11.03 -7.90
CA THR A 171 -2.46 -12.19 -8.58
C THR A 171 -3.42 -12.95 -7.66
N LEU A 172 -2.96 -13.32 -6.46
CA LEU A 172 -3.78 -14.05 -5.49
C LEU A 172 -5.02 -13.26 -5.05
N ARG A 173 -4.87 -11.94 -4.81
CA ARG A 173 -6.00 -11.04 -4.52
C ARG A 173 -7.00 -10.99 -5.69
N GLY A 174 -6.53 -11.00 -6.93
CA GLY A 174 -7.37 -11.10 -8.13
C GLY A 174 -8.16 -12.40 -8.17
N PHE A 175 -7.60 -13.50 -7.68
CA PHE A 175 -8.29 -14.77 -7.42
C PHE A 175 -9.13 -14.77 -6.14
N GLN A 176 -9.27 -13.62 -5.46
CA GLN A 176 -9.99 -13.47 -4.19
C GLN A 176 -9.35 -14.27 -3.02
N ASP A 177 -8.08 -14.65 -3.15
CA ASP A 177 -7.29 -15.24 -2.06
C ASP A 177 -6.44 -14.15 -1.39
N THR A 178 -6.90 -13.70 -0.22
CA THR A 178 -6.19 -12.76 0.65
C THR A 178 -5.53 -13.45 1.85
N ARG A 179 -5.86 -14.75 2.08
CA ARG A 179 -5.31 -15.53 3.19
C ARG A 179 -3.89 -15.99 2.94
N THR A 180 -3.59 -16.45 1.73
CA THR A 180 -2.24 -16.88 1.35
C THR A 180 -1.20 -15.76 1.49
N PRO A 181 -1.44 -14.50 1.01
CA PRO A 181 -0.58 -13.37 1.31
C PRO A 181 -0.43 -13.05 2.79
N LEU A 182 -1.49 -13.16 3.61
CA LEU A 182 -1.40 -13.00 5.06
C LEU A 182 -0.48 -14.04 5.70
N ILE A 183 -0.63 -15.31 5.33
CA ILE A 183 0.23 -16.39 5.85
C ILE A 183 1.69 -16.13 5.48
N ALA A 184 1.96 -15.76 4.22
CA ALA A 184 3.30 -15.42 3.76
C ALA A 184 3.89 -14.25 4.56
N ALA A 185 3.11 -13.18 4.78
CA ALA A 185 3.55 -12.03 5.55
C ALA A 185 3.82 -12.38 7.02
N SER A 186 2.94 -13.16 7.66
CA SER A 186 3.08 -13.56 9.07
C SER A 186 4.27 -14.49 9.29
N VAL A 187 4.43 -15.52 8.45
CA VAL A 187 5.58 -16.43 8.50
C VAL A 187 6.86 -15.71 8.13
N GLY A 188 6.81 -14.82 7.13
CA GLY A 188 7.92 -13.96 6.74
C GLY A 188 8.38 -13.07 7.90
N ALA A 189 7.45 -12.46 8.65
CA ALA A 189 7.77 -11.63 9.81
C ALA A 189 8.51 -12.44 10.88
N ALA A 190 7.99 -13.62 11.22
CA ALA A 190 8.63 -14.48 12.20
C ALA A 190 10.03 -14.94 11.73
N PHE A 191 10.17 -15.35 10.46
CA PHE A 191 11.44 -15.73 9.88
C PHE A 191 12.43 -14.57 9.86
N ASN A 192 12.01 -13.36 9.47
CA ASN A 192 12.85 -12.17 9.46
C ASN A 192 13.42 -11.87 10.85
N ALA A 193 12.58 -11.89 11.89
CA ALA A 193 13.02 -11.66 13.26
C ALA A 193 14.12 -12.65 13.68
N VAL A 194 13.93 -13.95 13.38
CA VAL A 194 14.92 -15.00 13.69
C VAL A 194 16.18 -14.83 12.84
N ALA A 195 16.03 -14.60 11.54
CA ALA A 195 17.16 -14.43 10.62
C ALA A 195 18.00 -13.20 11.00
N ASN A 196 17.34 -12.06 11.30
CA ASN A 196 18.01 -10.87 11.76
C ASN A 196 18.78 -11.12 13.07
N TRP A 197 18.14 -11.77 14.04
CA TRP A 197 18.80 -12.12 15.29
C TRP A 197 20.07 -12.97 15.07
N VAL A 198 19.98 -14.02 14.26
CA VAL A 198 21.12 -14.91 13.97
C VAL A 198 22.22 -14.17 13.22
N LEU A 199 21.88 -13.41 12.20
CA LEU A 199 22.86 -12.73 11.35
C LEU A 199 23.52 -11.53 12.06
N MET A 200 22.76 -10.79 12.87
CA MET A 200 23.25 -9.59 13.54
C MET A 200 24.16 -9.91 14.73
N TYR A 201 23.75 -10.85 15.59
CA TYR A 201 24.41 -11.09 16.87
C TYR A 201 25.35 -12.29 16.82
N PRO A 202 24.91 -13.57 16.65
CA PRO A 202 25.82 -14.72 16.63
C PRO A 202 26.86 -14.67 15.50
N LEU A 203 26.45 -14.21 14.31
CA LEU A 203 27.37 -14.10 13.16
C LEU A 203 28.11 -12.76 13.10
N GLY A 204 27.78 -11.80 13.98
CA GLY A 204 28.48 -10.53 14.11
C GLY A 204 28.38 -9.57 12.92
N LEU A 205 27.40 -9.76 12.01
CA LEU A 205 27.25 -8.94 10.80
C LEU A 205 26.63 -7.56 11.11
N GLY A 206 26.14 -7.32 12.34
CA GLY A 206 25.55 -6.06 12.74
C GLY A 206 24.41 -5.62 11.81
N VAL A 207 24.41 -4.36 11.40
CA VAL A 207 23.35 -3.78 10.54
C VAL A 207 23.27 -4.46 9.16
N ALA A 208 24.39 -4.94 8.62
CA ALA A 208 24.39 -5.72 7.37
C ALA A 208 23.62 -7.04 7.51
N GLY A 209 23.67 -7.64 8.73
CA GLY A 209 22.91 -8.84 9.07
C GLY A 209 21.40 -8.63 8.99
N SER A 210 20.90 -7.48 9.49
CA SER A 210 19.49 -7.07 9.35
C SER A 210 19.10 -6.93 7.87
N GLY A 211 19.91 -6.25 7.06
CA GLY A 211 19.66 -6.13 5.63
C GLY A 211 19.63 -7.47 4.89
N LEU A 212 20.56 -8.37 5.21
CA LEU A 212 20.58 -9.73 4.66
C LEU A 212 19.35 -10.55 5.08
N GLY A 213 18.95 -10.47 6.36
CA GLY A 213 17.76 -11.13 6.84
C GLY A 213 16.50 -10.65 6.12
N THR A 214 16.41 -9.35 5.84
CA THR A 214 15.34 -8.78 5.02
C THR A 214 15.38 -9.33 3.59
N ALA A 215 16.55 -9.37 2.94
CA ALA A 215 16.70 -9.90 1.59
C ALA A 215 16.31 -11.38 1.50
N LEU A 216 16.76 -12.21 2.47
CA LEU A 216 16.41 -13.62 2.55
C LEU A 216 14.91 -13.82 2.73
N THR A 217 14.29 -13.07 3.65
CA THR A 217 12.86 -13.14 3.92
C THR A 217 12.05 -12.82 2.67
N GLN A 218 12.36 -11.72 2.00
CA GLN A 218 11.64 -11.30 0.80
C GLN A 218 11.82 -12.28 -0.35
N THR A 219 13.01 -12.87 -0.48
CA THR A 219 13.29 -13.93 -1.47
C THR A 219 12.46 -15.19 -1.18
N LEU A 220 12.40 -15.63 0.08
CA LEU A 220 11.59 -16.78 0.47
C LEU A 220 10.09 -16.54 0.27
N MET A 221 9.61 -15.36 0.62
CA MET A 221 8.21 -14.98 0.35
C MET A 221 7.90 -14.97 -1.16
N ALA A 222 8.82 -14.44 -1.99
CA ALA A 222 8.69 -14.44 -3.44
C ALA A 222 8.65 -15.86 -4.02
N LEU A 223 9.53 -16.75 -3.55
CA LEU A 223 9.55 -18.15 -3.94
C LEU A 223 8.26 -18.88 -3.52
N PHE A 224 7.76 -18.61 -2.32
CA PHE A 224 6.53 -19.23 -1.82
C PHE A 224 5.31 -18.75 -2.62
N LEU A 225 5.05 -17.44 -2.68
CA LEU A 225 3.88 -16.89 -3.36
C LEU A 225 3.97 -17.09 -4.89
N GLY A 226 5.14 -16.81 -5.46
CA GLY A 226 5.39 -17.03 -6.89
C GLY A 226 5.31 -18.50 -7.26
N GLY A 227 5.77 -19.40 -6.39
CA GLY A 227 5.66 -20.85 -6.54
C GLY A 227 4.20 -21.33 -6.59
N ILE A 228 3.32 -20.76 -5.77
CA ILE A 228 1.86 -21.04 -5.80
C ILE A 228 1.27 -20.62 -7.15
N VAL A 229 1.56 -19.39 -7.60
CA VAL A 229 1.08 -18.89 -8.88
C VAL A 229 1.63 -19.74 -10.03
N ALA A 230 2.94 -20.03 -10.03
CA ALA A 230 3.57 -20.84 -11.06
C ALA A 230 3.03 -22.28 -11.10
N ARG A 231 2.77 -22.89 -9.93
CA ARG A 231 2.16 -24.22 -9.85
C ARG A 231 0.73 -24.22 -10.43
N SER A 232 -0.06 -23.19 -10.09
CA SER A 232 -1.41 -23.03 -10.64
C SER A 232 -1.37 -22.82 -12.16
N ALA A 233 -0.45 -22.01 -12.66
CA ALA A 233 -0.26 -21.78 -14.10
C ALA A 233 0.12 -23.07 -14.85
N ARG A 234 1.01 -23.90 -14.27
CA ARG A 234 1.37 -25.20 -14.88
C ARG A 234 0.20 -26.17 -14.94
N ARG A 235 -0.68 -26.16 -13.93
CA ARG A 235 -1.88 -27.02 -13.91
C ARG A 235 -2.88 -26.66 -15.01
N GLU A 236 -2.97 -25.38 -15.36
CA GLU A 236 -3.80 -24.87 -16.46
C GLU A 236 -3.03 -24.83 -17.79
N SER A 237 -1.90 -25.53 -17.90
CA SER A 237 -1.03 -25.56 -19.10
C SER A 237 -0.57 -24.18 -19.59
N VAL A 238 -0.53 -23.18 -18.69
CA VAL A 238 -0.06 -21.83 -18.98
C VAL A 238 1.47 -21.79 -18.96
N SER A 239 2.07 -21.22 -19.99
CA SER A 239 3.52 -21.06 -20.10
C SER A 239 4.05 -20.10 -19.02
N LEU A 240 5.12 -20.50 -18.33
CA LEU A 240 5.82 -19.65 -17.36
C LEU A 240 6.85 -18.71 -18.02
N LYS A 241 7.13 -18.86 -19.31
CA LYS A 241 8.10 -17.98 -20.01
C LYS A 241 7.45 -16.61 -20.24
N PRO A 242 8.20 -15.50 -20.02
CA PRO A 242 7.68 -14.18 -20.33
C PRO A 242 7.45 -14.02 -21.82
N SER A 243 6.43 -13.24 -22.20
CA SER A 243 6.25 -12.79 -23.57
C SER A 243 6.44 -11.28 -23.65
N THR A 244 7.06 -10.82 -24.73
CA THR A 244 7.25 -9.38 -24.94
C THR A 244 5.91 -8.63 -24.91
N TYR A 245 4.88 -9.20 -25.56
CA TYR A 245 3.53 -8.62 -25.57
C TYR A 245 2.93 -8.53 -24.16
N GLY A 246 3.03 -9.60 -23.36
CA GLY A 246 2.47 -9.62 -22.00
C GLY A 246 3.20 -8.69 -21.03
N LEU A 247 4.54 -8.57 -21.15
CA LEU A 247 5.30 -7.61 -20.39
C LEU A 247 4.86 -6.17 -20.70
N PHE A 248 4.71 -5.83 -21.99
CA PHE A 248 4.20 -4.52 -22.40
C PHE A 248 2.77 -4.26 -21.95
N ALA A 249 1.89 -5.27 -22.04
CA ALA A 249 0.51 -5.15 -21.57
C ALA A 249 0.45 -4.90 -20.06
N SER A 250 1.24 -5.64 -19.28
CA SER A 250 1.35 -5.42 -17.81
C SER A 250 1.91 -4.05 -17.46
N ALA A 251 2.92 -3.58 -18.19
CA ALA A 251 3.49 -2.24 -18.01
C ALA A 251 2.49 -1.14 -18.39
N ALA A 252 1.76 -1.30 -19.49
CA ALA A 252 0.74 -0.35 -19.95
C ALA A 252 -0.43 -0.22 -18.96
N GLU A 253 -0.84 -1.33 -18.32
CA GLU A 253 -1.86 -1.33 -17.27
C GLU A 253 -1.34 -0.69 -15.97
N GLY A 254 -0.07 -0.88 -15.64
CA GLY A 254 0.56 -0.36 -14.43
C GLY A 254 0.94 1.12 -14.51
N THR A 255 1.36 1.61 -15.68
CA THR A 255 1.88 2.98 -15.84
C THR A 255 0.93 4.08 -15.36
N PRO A 256 -0.39 4.06 -15.65
CA PRO A 256 -1.31 5.05 -15.12
C PRO A 256 -1.38 5.03 -13.59
N LEU A 257 -1.38 3.85 -12.99
CA LEU A 257 -1.39 3.71 -11.53
C LEU A 257 -0.07 4.17 -10.90
N PHE A 258 1.05 4.03 -11.59
CA PHE A 258 2.33 4.61 -11.18
C PHE A 258 2.26 6.15 -11.16
N ILE A 259 1.75 6.78 -12.22
CA ILE A 259 1.53 8.23 -12.27
C ILE A 259 0.64 8.70 -11.13
N ARG A 260 -0.47 7.98 -10.87
CA ARG A 260 -1.34 8.22 -9.71
C ARG A 260 -0.56 8.17 -8.40
N THR A 261 0.28 7.14 -8.21
CA THR A 261 1.08 6.97 -6.99
C THR A 261 2.06 8.13 -6.80
N ILE A 262 2.72 8.59 -7.87
CA ILE A 262 3.58 9.78 -7.83
C ILE A 262 2.78 11.01 -7.41
N ALA A 263 1.61 11.26 -8.02
CA ALA A 263 0.78 12.41 -7.66
C ALA A 263 0.36 12.40 -6.18
N LEU A 264 0.00 11.22 -5.64
CA LEU A 264 -0.29 11.04 -4.22
C LEU A 264 0.92 11.36 -3.34
N ARG A 265 2.12 10.88 -3.71
CA ARG A 265 3.37 11.13 -2.98
C ARG A 265 3.76 12.61 -3.01
N VAL A 266 3.60 13.27 -4.16
CA VAL A 266 3.84 14.72 -4.27
C VAL A 266 2.89 15.51 -3.38
N ALA A 267 1.60 15.15 -3.31
CA ALA A 267 0.65 15.79 -2.40
C ALA A 267 1.07 15.67 -0.93
N LEU A 268 1.54 14.49 -0.52
CA LEU A 268 2.02 14.25 0.84
C LEU A 268 3.28 15.05 1.17
N LEU A 269 4.24 15.08 0.25
CA LEU A 269 5.47 15.86 0.41
C LEU A 269 5.19 17.36 0.43
N ALA A 270 4.26 17.85 -0.38
CA ALA A 270 3.81 19.24 -0.37
C ALA A 270 3.16 19.60 0.99
N THR A 271 2.34 18.69 1.54
CA THR A 271 1.75 18.86 2.88
C THR A 271 2.84 18.96 3.94
N LEU A 272 3.80 18.05 3.94
CA LEU A 272 4.92 18.06 4.89
C LEU A 272 5.74 19.36 4.76
N SER A 273 6.04 19.78 3.53
CA SER A 273 6.76 21.04 3.27
C SER A 273 6.02 22.25 3.81
N ALA A 274 4.70 22.32 3.63
CA ALA A 274 3.87 23.40 4.19
C ALA A 274 3.91 23.40 5.73
N VAL A 275 3.84 22.22 6.36
CA VAL A 275 3.90 22.13 7.82
C VAL A 275 5.28 22.51 8.36
N THR A 276 6.37 22.10 7.70
CA THR A 276 7.74 22.43 8.11
C THR A 276 7.99 23.95 8.16
N SER A 277 7.30 24.72 7.31
CA SER A 277 7.42 26.19 7.29
C SER A 277 6.65 26.89 8.43
N ILE A 278 5.80 26.18 9.19
CA ILE A 278 4.99 26.77 10.27
C ILE A 278 5.81 26.91 11.56
N SER A 279 6.18 25.80 12.18
CA SER A 279 7.00 25.73 13.39
C SER A 279 7.43 24.31 13.70
N THR A 280 8.44 24.16 14.59
CA THR A 280 8.90 22.84 15.06
C THR A 280 7.79 22.08 15.80
N GLN A 281 6.99 22.80 16.61
CA GLN A 281 5.85 22.20 17.34
C GLN A 281 4.75 21.72 16.39
N ALA A 282 4.47 22.50 15.34
CA ALA A 282 3.52 22.09 14.29
C ALA A 282 3.99 20.84 13.53
N LEU A 283 5.29 20.75 13.24
CA LEU A 283 5.88 19.57 12.61
C LEU A 283 5.78 18.34 13.54
N ALA A 284 6.08 18.48 14.82
CA ALA A 284 5.95 17.40 15.80
C ALA A 284 4.48 16.94 15.92
N ALA A 285 3.54 17.88 16.02
CA ALA A 285 2.12 17.58 16.04
C ALA A 285 1.65 16.88 14.73
N HIS A 286 2.11 17.35 13.58
CA HIS A 286 1.82 16.72 12.29
C HIS A 286 2.26 15.24 12.24
N GLN A 287 3.43 14.91 12.78
CA GLN A 287 3.92 13.53 12.82
C GLN A 287 3.00 12.61 13.65
N ILE A 288 2.47 13.11 14.76
CA ILE A 288 1.48 12.39 15.57
C ILE A 288 0.23 12.12 14.75
N VAL A 289 -0.35 13.19 14.17
CA VAL A 289 -1.58 13.08 13.35
C VAL A 289 -1.36 12.16 12.15
N TRP A 290 -0.21 12.30 11.48
CA TRP A 290 0.16 11.45 10.34
C TRP A 290 0.25 9.98 10.70
N THR A 291 0.85 9.66 11.86
CA THR A 291 0.95 8.29 12.36
C THR A 291 -0.45 7.70 12.55
N LEU A 292 -1.33 8.39 13.25
CA LEU A 292 -2.70 7.92 13.50
C LEU A 292 -3.51 7.81 12.21
N TRP A 293 -3.38 8.79 11.31
CA TRP A 293 -4.01 8.76 10.01
C TRP A 293 -3.54 7.57 9.15
N SER A 294 -2.25 7.23 9.22
CA SER A 294 -1.69 6.09 8.49
C SER A 294 -2.28 4.76 8.98
N PHE A 295 -2.48 4.60 10.30
CA PHE A 295 -3.18 3.41 10.83
C PHE A 295 -4.64 3.35 10.36
N ALA A 296 -5.35 4.48 10.38
CA ALA A 296 -6.69 4.57 9.82
C ALA A 296 -6.70 4.20 8.32
N ALA A 297 -5.73 4.67 7.56
CA ALA A 297 -5.57 4.37 6.15
C ALA A 297 -5.36 2.87 5.90
N TYR A 298 -4.60 2.13 6.71
CA TYR A 298 -4.46 0.67 6.57
C TYR A 298 -5.80 -0.06 6.72
N VAL A 299 -6.65 0.37 7.66
CA VAL A 299 -7.99 -0.21 7.83
C VAL A 299 -8.86 0.04 6.60
N LEU A 300 -8.84 1.27 6.07
CA LEU A 300 -9.59 1.64 4.88
C LEU A 300 -9.04 0.97 3.61
N ASP A 301 -7.72 0.82 3.51
CA ASP A 301 -7.06 0.17 2.37
C ASP A 301 -7.35 -1.33 2.33
N ALA A 302 -7.47 -1.99 3.47
CA ALA A 302 -7.90 -3.38 3.54
C ALA A 302 -9.30 -3.59 2.91
N LEU A 303 -10.22 -2.67 3.16
CA LEU A 303 -11.54 -2.67 2.52
C LEU A 303 -11.43 -2.34 1.03
N ALA A 304 -10.56 -1.39 0.65
CA ALA A 304 -10.30 -1.05 -0.74
C ALA A 304 -9.75 -2.24 -1.54
N ILE A 305 -8.86 -3.06 -0.95
CA ILE A 305 -8.35 -4.29 -1.56
C ILE A 305 -9.48 -5.30 -1.82
N ALA A 306 -10.37 -5.48 -0.85
CA ALA A 306 -11.54 -6.33 -1.05
C ALA A 306 -12.47 -5.80 -2.16
N ALA A 307 -12.71 -4.48 -2.16
CA ALA A 307 -13.49 -3.80 -3.20
C ALA A 307 -12.87 -3.96 -4.59
N GLN A 308 -11.54 -3.83 -4.68
CA GLN A 308 -10.79 -3.98 -5.92
C GLN A 308 -10.92 -5.39 -6.51
N ALA A 309 -10.75 -6.43 -5.69
CA ALA A 309 -10.86 -7.82 -6.13
C ALA A 309 -12.28 -8.13 -6.62
N LEU A 310 -13.31 -7.68 -5.88
CA LEU A 310 -14.71 -7.87 -6.24
C LEU A 310 -15.11 -7.08 -7.49
N ALA A 311 -14.66 -5.84 -7.61
CA ALA A 311 -14.95 -4.99 -8.77
C ALA A 311 -14.24 -5.49 -10.04
N GLY A 312 -13.00 -5.98 -9.91
CA GLY A 312 -12.29 -6.62 -11.03
C GLY A 312 -13.06 -7.82 -11.56
N PHE A 313 -13.49 -8.71 -10.68
CA PHE A 313 -14.31 -9.87 -11.05
C PHE A 313 -15.64 -9.43 -11.69
N ALA A 314 -16.37 -8.52 -11.06
CA ALA A 314 -17.66 -8.03 -11.58
C ALA A 314 -17.54 -7.38 -12.95
N SER A 315 -16.49 -6.57 -13.17
CA SER A 315 -16.20 -5.95 -14.47
C SER A 315 -15.91 -7.00 -15.56
N GLY A 316 -15.22 -8.08 -15.18
CA GLY A 316 -14.87 -9.18 -16.09
C GLY A 316 -16.08 -9.98 -16.55
N THR A 317 -17.14 -10.11 -15.76
CA THR A 317 -18.35 -10.90 -16.14
C THR A 317 -19.10 -10.30 -17.32
N GLY A 318 -18.88 -9.03 -17.67
CA GLY A 318 -19.60 -8.34 -18.72
C GLY A 318 -21.11 -8.16 -18.47
N GLN A 319 -21.60 -8.55 -17.30
CA GLN A 319 -23.01 -8.44 -16.95
C GLN A 319 -23.41 -6.98 -16.70
N ARG A 320 -24.29 -6.44 -17.54
CA ARG A 320 -24.85 -5.09 -17.36
C ARG A 320 -25.60 -5.02 -16.02
N GLY A 321 -25.22 -4.08 -15.18
CA GLY A 321 -25.87 -3.85 -13.87
C GLY A 321 -25.22 -4.61 -12.68
N ALA A 322 -24.24 -5.49 -12.89
CA ALA A 322 -23.53 -6.16 -11.80
C ALA A 322 -22.73 -5.18 -10.91
N MET A 323 -22.21 -4.11 -11.51
CA MET A 323 -21.38 -3.11 -10.82
C MET A 323 -22.18 -2.20 -9.89
N GLN A 324 -23.42 -1.82 -10.23
CA GLN A 324 -24.20 -0.85 -9.46
C GLN A 324 -24.56 -1.33 -8.03
N PRO A 325 -25.03 -2.57 -7.81
CA PRO A 325 -25.27 -3.09 -6.46
C PRO A 325 -23.97 -3.17 -5.64
N LEU A 326 -22.87 -3.58 -6.28
CA LEU A 326 -21.53 -3.62 -5.67
C LEU A 326 -21.10 -2.23 -5.22
N LEU A 327 -21.19 -1.24 -6.10
CA LEU A 327 -20.85 0.14 -5.83
C LEU A 327 -21.64 0.71 -4.63
N ARG A 328 -22.97 0.50 -4.61
CA ARG A 328 -23.82 0.96 -3.50
C ARG A 328 -23.46 0.31 -2.18
N THR A 329 -23.25 -1.01 -2.19
CA THR A 329 -22.91 -1.75 -0.97
C THR A 329 -21.55 -1.31 -0.44
N LEU A 330 -20.52 -1.31 -1.27
CA LEU A 330 -19.17 -0.93 -0.86
C LEU A 330 -19.08 0.54 -0.44
N SER A 331 -19.75 1.47 -1.14
CA SER A 331 -19.79 2.88 -0.75
C SER A 331 -20.38 3.08 0.65
N ARG A 332 -21.46 2.35 0.99
CA ARG A 332 -22.03 2.36 2.35
C ARG A 332 -21.07 1.82 3.39
N TRP A 333 -20.33 0.74 3.05
CA TRP A 333 -19.28 0.21 3.90
C TRP A 333 -18.16 1.21 4.12
N GLY A 334 -17.68 1.87 3.07
CA GLY A 334 -16.65 2.90 3.17
C GLY A 334 -17.05 4.06 4.07
N LEU A 335 -18.25 4.60 3.85
CA LEU A 335 -18.81 5.67 4.69
C LEU A 335 -18.97 5.21 6.15
N GLY A 336 -19.54 4.02 6.38
CA GLY A 336 -19.78 3.50 7.72
C GLY A 336 -18.48 3.20 8.49
N PHE A 337 -17.53 2.50 7.86
CA PHE A 337 -16.22 2.25 8.48
C PHE A 337 -15.43 3.53 8.70
N GLY A 338 -15.42 4.43 7.73
CA GLY A 338 -14.82 5.75 7.89
C GLY A 338 -15.44 6.52 9.07
N ALA A 339 -16.79 6.45 9.23
CA ALA A 339 -17.45 7.06 10.37
C ALA A 339 -17.00 6.44 11.72
N VAL A 340 -16.92 5.11 11.80
CA VAL A 340 -16.43 4.42 13.00
C VAL A 340 -14.99 4.85 13.32
N VAL A 341 -14.08 4.83 12.33
CA VAL A 341 -12.70 5.28 12.48
C VAL A 341 -12.64 6.75 12.91
N GLY A 342 -13.45 7.61 12.31
CA GLY A 342 -13.55 9.03 12.67
C GLY A 342 -14.01 9.26 14.10
N VAL A 343 -15.05 8.54 14.54
CA VAL A 343 -15.54 8.61 15.92
C VAL A 343 -14.47 8.14 16.90
N VAL A 344 -13.80 7.02 16.62
CA VAL A 344 -12.72 6.50 17.48
C VAL A 344 -11.59 7.52 17.58
N LEU A 345 -11.07 8.02 16.45
CA LEU A 345 -9.99 9.01 16.43
C LEU A 345 -10.40 10.31 17.13
N GLY A 346 -11.59 10.83 16.87
CA GLY A 346 -12.07 12.07 17.46
C GLY A 346 -12.24 11.98 18.98
N LEU A 347 -12.85 10.89 19.47
CA LEU A 347 -13.04 10.67 20.90
C LEU A 347 -11.72 10.41 21.63
N THR A 348 -10.77 9.72 20.98
CA THR A 348 -9.48 9.38 21.61
C THR A 348 -8.40 10.44 21.40
N ALA A 349 -8.63 11.47 20.58
CA ALA A 349 -7.63 12.48 20.20
C ALA A 349 -6.82 13.06 21.37
N PRO A 350 -7.43 13.51 22.49
CA PRO A 350 -6.66 14.08 23.60
C PRO A 350 -5.75 13.06 24.30
N TRP A 351 -6.20 11.79 24.39
CA TRP A 351 -5.39 10.73 24.99
C TRP A 351 -4.29 10.25 24.05
N MET A 352 -4.61 10.08 22.79
CA MET A 352 -3.62 9.67 21.78
C MET A 352 -2.47 10.68 21.71
N SER A 353 -2.76 11.99 21.65
CA SER A 353 -1.72 13.01 21.62
C SER A 353 -0.77 12.91 22.83
N ARG A 354 -1.29 12.65 24.03
CA ARG A 354 -0.51 12.51 25.28
C ARG A 354 0.37 11.26 25.33
N ILE A 355 0.06 10.21 24.57
CA ILE A 355 0.91 9.02 24.49
C ILE A 355 2.24 9.33 23.81
N PHE A 356 2.23 10.27 22.85
CA PHE A 356 3.41 10.58 22.04
C PHE A 356 4.32 11.66 22.65
N THR A 357 3.77 12.58 23.46
CA THR A 357 4.52 13.72 24.00
C THR A 357 3.92 14.26 25.29
N THR A 358 4.76 14.93 26.07
CA THR A 358 4.36 15.69 27.26
C THR A 358 4.28 17.21 27.02
N ASP A 359 4.70 17.69 25.84
CA ASP A 359 4.61 19.11 25.47
C ASP A 359 3.14 19.49 25.23
N LEU A 360 2.62 20.37 26.11
CA LEU A 360 1.22 20.79 26.07
C LEU A 360 0.85 21.51 24.75
N THR A 361 1.79 22.25 24.16
CA THR A 361 1.59 22.94 22.89
C THR A 361 1.42 21.94 21.74
N VAL A 362 2.29 20.93 21.69
CA VAL A 362 2.21 19.87 20.68
C VAL A 362 0.94 19.03 20.87
N ILE A 363 0.55 18.74 22.12
CA ILE A 363 -0.69 18.02 22.43
C ILE A 363 -1.91 18.78 21.92
N ASP A 364 -1.99 20.10 22.16
CA ASP A 364 -3.10 20.94 21.72
C ASP A 364 -3.19 20.99 20.19
N TYR A 365 -2.07 21.24 19.51
CA TYR A 365 -1.98 21.25 18.06
C TYR A 365 -2.37 19.90 17.45
N ALA A 366 -1.83 18.80 17.97
CA ALA A 366 -2.13 17.46 17.49
C ALA A 366 -3.60 17.10 17.72
N THR A 367 -4.15 17.38 18.91
CA THR A 367 -5.56 17.10 19.24
C THR A 367 -6.49 17.80 18.28
N THR A 368 -6.27 19.11 18.04
CA THR A 368 -7.09 19.89 17.08
C THR A 368 -7.01 19.31 15.67
N ALA A 369 -5.82 19.00 15.18
CA ALA A 369 -5.63 18.45 13.83
C ALA A 369 -6.18 17.02 13.70
N ILE A 370 -6.11 16.17 14.75
CA ILE A 370 -6.75 14.85 14.77
C ILE A 370 -8.27 14.99 14.65
N ILE A 371 -8.90 15.91 15.41
CA ILE A 371 -10.36 16.15 15.35
C ILE A 371 -10.77 16.60 13.96
N VAL A 372 -10.01 17.53 13.35
CA VAL A 372 -10.27 17.96 11.97
C VAL A 372 -10.20 16.78 11.01
N SER A 373 -9.15 15.97 11.09
CA SER A 373 -8.99 14.78 10.24
C SER A 373 -10.09 13.74 10.49
N ALA A 374 -10.47 13.53 11.76
CA ALA A 374 -11.49 12.57 12.19
C ALA A 374 -12.86 12.87 11.59
N PHE A 375 -13.23 14.16 11.51
CA PHE A 375 -14.51 14.60 10.92
C PHE A 375 -14.63 14.18 9.43
N PHE A 376 -13.52 14.12 8.71
CA PHE A 376 -13.50 13.76 7.29
C PHE A 376 -13.21 12.26 7.02
N GLN A 377 -13.05 11.44 8.06
CA GLN A 377 -12.82 10.00 7.87
C GLN A 377 -13.93 9.27 7.09
N PRO A 378 -15.22 9.61 7.21
CA PRO A 378 -16.25 9.03 6.35
C PRO A 378 -15.99 9.30 4.86
N VAL A 379 -15.55 10.52 4.51
CA VAL A 379 -15.19 10.89 3.14
C VAL A 379 -13.95 10.12 2.69
N ALA A 380 -12.95 9.98 3.56
CA ALA A 380 -11.77 9.16 3.28
C ALA A 380 -12.15 7.70 3.02
N GLY A 381 -12.99 7.09 3.87
CA GLY A 381 -13.49 5.74 3.67
C GLY A 381 -14.22 5.55 2.34
N TYR A 382 -15.06 6.49 1.94
CA TYR A 382 -15.70 6.50 0.64
C TYR A 382 -14.68 6.55 -0.51
N VAL A 383 -13.69 7.43 -0.41
CA VAL A 383 -12.62 7.57 -1.42
C VAL A 383 -11.80 6.31 -1.58
N PHE A 384 -11.37 5.68 -0.47
CA PHE A 384 -10.58 4.45 -0.52
C PHE A 384 -11.36 3.32 -1.20
N LEU A 385 -12.65 3.17 -0.90
CA LEU A 385 -13.49 2.16 -1.55
C LEU A 385 -13.67 2.44 -3.05
N LEU A 386 -13.92 3.69 -3.42
CA LEU A 386 -14.03 4.08 -4.83
C LEU A 386 -12.72 3.88 -5.60
N ASP A 387 -11.58 4.20 -4.99
CA ASP A 387 -10.26 3.89 -5.57
C ASP A 387 -10.14 2.40 -5.87
N GLY A 388 -10.46 1.55 -4.88
CA GLY A 388 -10.45 0.09 -5.06
C GLY A 388 -11.36 -0.35 -6.21
N ILE A 389 -12.59 0.14 -6.26
CA ILE A 389 -13.57 -0.19 -7.32
C ILE A 389 -13.05 0.25 -8.70
N LEU A 390 -12.59 1.51 -8.82
CA LEU A 390 -12.13 2.05 -10.10
C LEU A 390 -10.84 1.36 -10.59
N ILE A 391 -9.91 1.04 -9.69
CA ILE A 391 -8.72 0.26 -10.02
C ILE A 391 -9.15 -1.14 -10.49
N GLY A 392 -10.01 -1.82 -9.73
CA GLY A 392 -10.53 -3.14 -10.08
C GLY A 392 -11.21 -3.17 -11.44
N ALA A 393 -12.05 -2.18 -11.73
CA ALA A 393 -12.73 -2.02 -13.01
C ALA A 393 -11.82 -1.60 -14.19
N GLY A 394 -10.53 -1.33 -13.95
CA GLY A 394 -9.56 -0.98 -15.00
C GLY A 394 -9.54 0.50 -15.39
N HIS A 395 -10.07 1.39 -14.55
CA HIS A 395 -10.11 2.85 -14.80
C HIS A 395 -8.81 3.55 -14.37
N GLY A 396 -7.66 2.89 -14.47
CA GLY A 396 -6.36 3.42 -14.07
C GLY A 396 -5.99 4.74 -14.75
N ARG A 397 -6.26 4.88 -16.05
CA ARG A 397 -5.99 6.13 -16.82
C ARG A 397 -6.80 7.31 -16.28
N TYR A 398 -8.06 7.09 -15.96
CA TYR A 398 -8.89 8.11 -15.33
C TYR A 398 -8.34 8.52 -13.95
N LEU A 399 -7.98 7.54 -13.11
CA LEU A 399 -7.43 7.80 -11.78
C LEU A 399 -6.10 8.57 -11.85
N ALA A 400 -5.26 8.32 -12.84
CA ALA A 400 -4.04 9.09 -13.06
C ALA A 400 -4.36 10.56 -13.36
N ALA A 401 -5.24 10.82 -14.33
CA ALA A 401 -5.66 12.18 -14.70
C ALA A 401 -6.34 12.90 -13.52
N ALA A 402 -7.27 12.22 -12.84
CA ALA A 402 -7.95 12.75 -11.67
C ALA A 402 -6.97 13.10 -10.53
N SER A 403 -5.96 12.25 -10.29
CA SER A 403 -4.96 12.51 -9.24
C SER A 403 -4.08 13.72 -9.54
N LEU A 404 -3.71 13.93 -10.80
CA LEU A 404 -3.00 15.14 -11.22
C LEU A 404 -3.88 16.39 -11.07
N LEU A 405 -5.15 16.32 -11.45
CA LEU A 405 -6.11 17.41 -11.26
C LEU A 405 -6.28 17.73 -9.76
N ASN A 406 -6.47 16.71 -8.94
CA ASN A 406 -6.63 16.88 -7.49
C ASN A 406 -5.39 17.53 -6.86
N LEU A 407 -4.19 17.14 -7.30
CA LEU A 407 -2.94 17.78 -6.89
C LEU A 407 -2.87 19.25 -7.35
N ALA A 408 -3.25 19.53 -8.60
CA ALA A 408 -3.24 20.89 -9.16
C ALA A 408 -4.20 21.85 -8.43
N VAL A 409 -5.31 21.34 -7.89
CA VAL A 409 -6.25 22.12 -7.05
C VAL A 409 -5.71 22.27 -5.63
N TYR A 410 -5.09 21.23 -5.09
CA TYR A 410 -4.63 21.19 -3.70
C TYR A 410 -3.38 22.03 -3.46
N ALA A 411 -2.38 21.96 -4.35
CA ALA A 411 -1.09 22.62 -4.17
C ALA A 411 -1.20 24.15 -4.00
N PRO A 412 -2.02 24.90 -4.78
CA PRO A 412 -2.22 26.33 -4.54
C PRO A 412 -2.80 26.65 -3.17
N VAL A 413 -3.75 25.83 -2.66
CA VAL A 413 -4.33 26.01 -1.33
C VAL A 413 -3.28 25.88 -0.25
N LEU A 414 -2.38 24.88 -0.36
CA LEU A 414 -1.24 24.75 0.55
C LEU A 414 -0.29 25.96 0.48
N CYS A 415 0.03 26.42 -0.74
CA CYS A 415 0.87 27.60 -0.92
C CYS A 415 0.26 28.84 -0.26
N LEU A 416 -1.06 29.06 -0.37
CA LEU A 416 -1.75 30.15 0.29
C LEU A 416 -1.66 30.06 1.81
N ILE A 417 -1.81 28.85 2.38
CA ILE A 417 -1.68 28.64 3.82
C ILE A 417 -0.23 28.90 4.27
N ALA A 418 0.74 28.30 3.58
CA ALA A 418 2.16 28.40 3.96
C ALA A 418 2.72 29.82 3.88
N HIS A 419 2.22 30.67 2.99
CA HIS A 419 2.70 32.04 2.79
C HIS A 419 1.81 33.10 3.45
N SER A 420 0.78 32.71 4.21
CA SER A 420 -0.13 33.65 4.87
C SER A 420 0.54 34.28 6.11
N SER A 421 0.80 35.58 6.04
CA SER A 421 1.33 36.34 7.17
C SER A 421 0.40 36.36 8.39
N VAL A 422 -0.91 36.25 8.17
CA VAL A 422 -1.91 36.15 9.25
C VAL A 422 -1.79 34.84 9.99
N LEU A 423 -1.48 33.75 9.28
CA LEU A 423 -1.31 32.41 9.88
C LEU A 423 0.04 32.23 10.55
N ALA A 424 1.04 33.02 10.20
CA ALA A 424 2.36 33.00 10.86
C ALA A 424 2.26 33.33 12.35
N SER A 425 1.26 34.12 12.78
CA SER A 425 1.01 34.46 14.17
C SER A 425 0.23 33.39 14.96
N SER A 426 -0.33 32.38 14.29
CA SER A 426 -1.13 31.31 14.92
C SER A 426 -0.80 29.93 14.35
N PRO A 427 0.32 29.29 14.79
CA PRO A 427 0.75 27.98 14.29
C PRO A 427 -0.29 26.87 14.46
N ALA A 428 -1.09 26.89 15.53
CA ALA A 428 -2.20 25.96 15.75
C ALA A 428 -3.22 26.02 14.64
N LEU A 429 -3.68 27.25 14.30
CA LEU A 429 -4.66 27.46 13.23
C LEU A 429 -4.07 27.11 11.87
N ALA A 430 -2.81 27.44 11.62
CA ALA A 430 -2.11 27.09 10.38
C ALA A 430 -2.07 25.57 10.18
N LEU A 431 -1.68 24.80 11.20
CA LEU A 431 -1.68 23.33 11.14
C LEU A 431 -3.10 22.76 10.94
N ALA A 432 -4.09 23.29 11.68
CA ALA A 432 -5.47 22.86 11.53
C ALA A 432 -5.99 23.10 10.09
N LEU A 433 -5.64 24.25 9.48
CA LEU A 433 -5.99 24.56 8.11
C LEU A 433 -5.26 23.70 7.08
N VAL A 434 -4.00 23.31 7.32
CA VAL A 434 -3.30 22.33 6.47
C VAL A 434 -4.03 20.99 6.50
N TRP A 435 -4.42 20.50 7.68
CA TRP A 435 -5.18 19.24 7.79
C TRP A 435 -6.60 19.36 7.23
N LEU A 436 -7.24 20.52 7.37
CA LEU A 436 -8.52 20.81 6.72
C LEU A 436 -8.39 20.81 5.19
N ALA A 437 -7.33 21.44 4.65
CA ALA A 437 -7.05 21.42 3.22
C ALA A 437 -6.79 20.00 2.70
N TYR A 438 -6.01 19.19 3.43
CA TYR A 438 -5.79 17.79 3.07
C TYR A 438 -7.08 16.97 3.11
N SER A 439 -7.91 17.15 4.13
CA SER A 439 -9.11 16.35 4.35
C SER A 439 -10.30 16.82 3.51
N ALA A 440 -10.56 18.13 3.44
CA ALA A 440 -11.72 18.71 2.74
C ALA A 440 -11.40 18.96 1.26
N VAL A 441 -10.25 19.59 0.94
CA VAL A 441 -9.94 19.94 -0.46
C VAL A 441 -9.38 18.71 -1.17
N TYR A 442 -8.26 18.16 -0.72
CA TYR A 442 -7.61 17.05 -1.45
C TYR A 442 -8.46 15.77 -1.45
N THR A 443 -8.89 15.31 -0.27
CA THR A 443 -9.72 14.10 -0.18
C THR A 443 -11.12 14.34 -0.70
N GLY A 444 -11.69 15.53 -0.50
CA GLY A 444 -13.00 15.93 -1.07
C GLY A 444 -13.00 15.98 -2.61
N MET A 445 -11.93 16.52 -3.23
CA MET A 445 -11.77 16.47 -4.69
C MET A 445 -11.65 15.05 -5.21
N ARG A 446 -10.92 14.17 -4.50
CA ARG A 446 -10.89 12.74 -4.83
C ARG A 446 -12.25 12.08 -4.72
N ALA A 447 -13.05 12.44 -3.69
CA ALA A 447 -14.42 11.94 -3.56
C ALA A 447 -15.29 12.38 -4.74
N PHE A 448 -15.17 13.63 -5.17
CA PHE A 448 -15.90 14.17 -6.30
C PHE A 448 -15.49 13.50 -7.63
N THR A 449 -14.19 13.47 -7.95
CA THR A 449 -13.67 12.89 -9.20
C THR A 449 -13.94 11.40 -9.28
N ASN A 450 -13.69 10.64 -8.21
CA ASN A 450 -13.95 9.21 -8.17
C ASN A 450 -15.46 8.90 -8.21
N GLY A 451 -16.27 9.69 -7.50
CA GLY A 451 -17.73 9.57 -7.52
C GLY A 451 -18.32 9.87 -8.90
N TYR A 452 -17.74 10.82 -9.64
CA TYR A 452 -18.14 11.09 -11.02
C TYR A 452 -17.86 9.89 -11.93
N ALA A 453 -16.64 9.31 -11.89
CA ALA A 453 -16.30 8.14 -12.67
C ALA A 453 -17.14 6.91 -12.30
N ALA A 454 -17.45 6.73 -11.01
CA ALA A 454 -18.23 5.60 -10.54
C ALA A 454 -19.70 5.61 -11.08
N ARG A 455 -20.21 6.76 -11.53
CA ARG A 455 -21.54 6.83 -12.17
C ARG A 455 -21.57 6.23 -13.56
N THR A 456 -20.41 6.10 -14.19
CA THR A 456 -20.26 5.55 -15.56
C THR A 456 -19.98 4.05 -15.58
N LEU A 457 -19.79 3.42 -14.39
CA LEU A 457 -19.66 1.98 -14.21
C LEU A 457 -21.05 1.32 -14.20
#